data_dbcb298aea946902a68d14aec019cf84
#
_entry.id   dbcb298aea946902a68d14aec019cf84
#
_cell.length_a   1.000
_cell.length_b   1.000
_cell.length_c   1.000
_cell.angle_alpha   90.00
_cell.angle_beta   90.00
_cell.angle_gamma   90.00
#
_symmetry.space_group_name_H-M   'P 1'
#
loop_
_entity.id
_entity.type
_entity.pdbx_description
1 polymer ?
#
loop_
_entity_poly.entity_id
_entity_poly.type
_entity_poly.pdbx_seq_one_letter_code
_entity_poly.pdbx_strand_id
1 'polypeptide(L)'
;GSANGITKRILELDIEKCFDRINHSTIMKNLIAPQGLKQDIFRCLKAGINPEFPEQGTCQGGVISPLLANIALNGIEDCHQVKDTQNRVKSRCVRYADDMVFFLSPKDNAEQLLEKINKFLAERGLKISEKKTKVIAATDGFDFLGWHFVVQQNGKFKSTPSEDNFQTFRKKIKKIVNNSNYGAKVKAQKLAPIVRGWRQYHKFCDMSGAKHKLWFISHRAFKVFNKETKQNRYTSEVLAQQAFPTVSYSENAHIKVKGNKSPFDGDLVYWSERNSKFYDGTTAKQLKKQNHTCGHCGLKLTSEEKVHLHHIDGNHDNWKPNNLIAIHESCHDYIHMSKRRNENQN
;
A
#
# COMPACT_ATOMS: atom_id res chain seq x y z
N GLY A 1 5.39 8.64 -26.14
CA GLY A 1 4.33 9.10 -26.68
C GLY A 1 2.97 8.77 -26.32
N SER A 2 2.13 9.35 -26.56
CA SER A 2 1.21 8.74 -27.44
C SER A 2 -0.26 9.08 -27.29
N ALA A 3 -0.72 9.58 -28.41
CA ALA A 3 -2.10 9.53 -28.87
C ALA A 3 -2.88 8.23 -28.46
N ASN A 4 -2.16 7.17 -28.10
CA ASN A 4 -2.72 5.88 -27.72
C ASN A 4 -3.43 5.83 -26.34
N GLY A 5 -3.23 6.81 -25.47
CA GLY A 5 -3.92 6.86 -24.17
C GLY A 5 -5.35 7.38 -24.28
N ILE A 6 -5.61 8.31 -25.20
CA ILE A 6 -6.91 8.98 -25.38
C ILE A 6 -8.00 8.00 -25.84
N THR A 7 -7.63 7.01 -26.65
CA THR A 7 -8.58 6.03 -27.21
C THR A 7 -8.77 4.78 -26.33
N LYS A 8 -8.11 4.71 -25.19
CA LYS A 8 -8.26 3.57 -24.25
C LYS A 8 -9.55 3.67 -23.46
N ARG A 9 -10.06 2.51 -23.13
CA ARG A 9 -11.21 2.35 -22.24
C ARG A 9 -10.79 1.57 -21.00
N ILE A 10 -11.48 1.80 -19.92
CA ILE A 10 -11.28 1.12 -18.63
C ILE A 10 -12.56 0.36 -18.33
N LEU A 11 -12.43 -0.94 -18.06
CA LEU A 11 -13.48 -1.74 -17.46
C LEU A 11 -13.21 -1.75 -15.95
N GLU A 12 -14.02 -1.02 -15.19
CA GLU A 12 -14.11 -1.14 -13.73
C GLU A 12 -14.97 -2.35 -13.41
N LEU A 13 -14.43 -3.29 -12.66
CA LEU A 13 -15.12 -4.51 -12.28
C LEU A 13 -15.34 -4.55 -10.76
N ASP A 14 -16.57 -4.79 -10.35
CA ASP A 14 -16.94 -5.06 -8.97
C ASP A 14 -17.56 -6.46 -8.86
N ILE A 15 -17.21 -7.20 -7.81
CA ILE A 15 -17.71 -8.54 -7.53
C ILE A 15 -18.79 -8.45 -6.47
N GLU A 16 -19.97 -9.02 -6.75
CA GLU A 16 -21.08 -9.03 -5.81
C GLU A 16 -20.75 -9.89 -4.58
N LYS A 17 -20.72 -9.27 -3.39
CA LYS A 17 -20.52 -9.94 -2.10
C LYS A 17 -19.37 -10.96 -2.12
N CYS A 18 -18.20 -10.54 -2.63
CA CYS A 18 -17.06 -11.42 -2.87
C CYS A 18 -16.73 -12.30 -1.66
N PHE A 19 -16.53 -11.69 -0.48
CA PHE A 19 -16.20 -12.43 0.73
C PHE A 19 -17.30 -13.35 1.24
N ASP A 20 -18.56 -13.06 0.92
CA ASP A 20 -19.72 -13.84 1.40
C ASP A 20 -20.05 -15.02 0.48
N ARG A 21 -19.53 -15.04 -0.75
CA ARG A 21 -19.96 -15.96 -1.80
C ARG A 21 -18.89 -16.87 -2.37
N ILE A 22 -17.61 -16.67 -2.05
CA ILE A 22 -16.52 -17.53 -2.54
C ILE A 22 -16.75 -18.97 -2.11
N ASN A 23 -16.76 -19.92 -3.06
CA ASN A 23 -16.88 -21.34 -2.77
C ASN A 23 -15.69 -21.87 -1.98
N HIS A 24 -15.94 -22.57 -0.87
CA HIS A 24 -14.91 -23.23 -0.06
C HIS A 24 -14.10 -24.25 -0.87
N SER A 25 -14.76 -24.99 -1.77
CA SER A 25 -14.09 -25.96 -2.65
C SER A 25 -13.03 -25.32 -3.53
N THR A 26 -13.29 -24.13 -4.08
CA THR A 26 -12.31 -23.39 -4.88
C THR A 26 -11.12 -22.93 -4.04
N ILE A 27 -11.38 -22.41 -2.83
CA ILE A 27 -10.30 -22.02 -1.91
C ILE A 27 -9.41 -23.24 -1.62
N MET A 28 -10.02 -24.36 -1.20
CA MET A 28 -9.29 -25.56 -0.82
C MET A 28 -8.52 -26.20 -1.96
N LYS A 29 -9.07 -26.18 -3.18
CA LYS A 29 -8.39 -26.67 -4.40
C LYS A 29 -7.13 -25.87 -4.72
N ASN A 30 -7.19 -24.55 -4.60
CA ASN A 30 -6.08 -23.65 -4.95
C ASN A 30 -5.11 -23.40 -3.80
N LEU A 31 -5.46 -23.77 -2.58
CA LEU A 31 -4.63 -23.57 -1.40
C LEU A 31 -3.43 -24.53 -1.40
N ILE A 32 -2.23 -23.96 -1.42
CA ILE A 32 -0.97 -24.70 -1.27
C ILE A 32 -0.50 -24.52 0.18
N ALA A 33 -0.68 -25.56 1.00
CA ALA A 33 -0.32 -25.56 2.41
C ALA A 33 -0.12 -27.01 2.90
N PRO A 34 0.60 -27.24 4.02
CA PRO A 34 0.65 -28.53 4.71
C PRO A 34 -0.75 -29.05 5.07
N GLN A 35 -0.93 -30.38 5.08
CA GLN A 35 -2.26 -31.01 5.26
C GLN A 35 -2.95 -30.60 6.56
N GLY A 36 -2.22 -30.52 7.67
CA GLY A 36 -2.78 -30.06 8.95
C GLY A 36 -3.36 -28.66 8.87
N LEU A 37 -2.60 -27.72 8.29
CA LEU A 37 -3.08 -26.34 8.11
C LEU A 37 -4.29 -26.26 7.18
N LYS A 38 -4.32 -27.07 6.11
CA LYS A 38 -5.51 -27.17 5.23
C LYS A 38 -6.74 -27.61 6.01
N GLN A 39 -6.60 -28.62 6.87
CA GLN A 39 -7.72 -29.10 7.70
C GLN A 39 -8.24 -28.03 8.64
N ASP A 40 -7.35 -27.27 9.30
CA ASP A 40 -7.76 -26.22 10.21
C ASP A 40 -8.42 -25.05 9.48
N ILE A 41 -7.90 -24.65 8.33
CA ILE A 41 -8.55 -23.63 7.47
C ILE A 41 -9.93 -24.12 7.02
N PHE A 42 -10.05 -25.38 6.61
CA PHE A 42 -11.34 -25.96 6.22
C PHE A 42 -12.35 -25.97 7.36
N ARG A 43 -11.93 -26.36 8.58
CA ARG A 43 -12.77 -26.29 9.78
C ARG A 43 -13.25 -24.86 10.06
N CYS A 44 -12.35 -23.88 9.95
CA CYS A 44 -12.71 -22.47 10.11
C CYS A 44 -13.73 -21.99 9.06
N LEU A 45 -13.58 -22.41 7.81
CA LEU A 45 -14.54 -22.10 6.75
C LEU A 45 -15.91 -22.75 7.03
N LYS A 46 -15.91 -24.03 7.49
CA LYS A 46 -17.12 -24.80 7.83
C LYS A 46 -17.81 -24.36 9.11
N ALA A 47 -17.12 -23.63 10.00
CA ALA A 47 -17.75 -23.09 11.20
C ALA A 47 -18.90 -22.10 10.89
N GLY A 48 -19.01 -21.73 9.63
CA GLY A 48 -20.20 -21.09 9.06
C GLY A 48 -20.31 -19.61 9.41
N ILE A 49 -20.25 -18.76 8.40
CA ILE A 49 -20.40 -17.32 8.56
C ILE A 49 -21.77 -16.89 8.05
N ASN A 50 -22.25 -17.62 7.05
CA ASN A 50 -23.51 -17.36 6.43
C ASN A 50 -24.40 -18.62 6.49
N PRO A 51 -25.43 -18.64 7.35
CA PRO A 51 -26.32 -19.80 7.47
C PRO A 51 -27.05 -20.17 6.16
N GLU A 52 -27.29 -19.18 5.30
CA GLU A 52 -27.95 -19.40 4.00
C GLU A 52 -27.04 -20.11 3.00
N PHE A 53 -25.71 -20.00 3.16
CA PHE A 53 -24.72 -20.55 2.22
C PHE A 53 -23.56 -21.21 2.98
N PRO A 54 -23.78 -22.41 3.56
CA PRO A 54 -22.82 -23.07 4.44
C PRO A 54 -21.52 -23.52 3.76
N GLU A 55 -21.53 -23.60 2.41
CA GLU A 55 -20.37 -23.98 1.59
C GLU A 55 -19.65 -22.77 0.95
N GLN A 56 -20.02 -21.57 1.34
CA GLN A 56 -19.52 -20.34 0.75
C GLN A 56 -19.13 -19.32 1.83
N GLY A 57 -18.25 -18.41 1.43
CA GLY A 57 -17.88 -17.25 2.20
C GLY A 57 -16.67 -17.42 3.11
N THR A 58 -16.10 -16.28 3.45
CA THR A 58 -15.02 -16.12 4.41
C THR A 58 -15.37 -15.00 5.37
N CYS A 59 -14.90 -15.06 6.62
CA CYS A 59 -15.22 -14.07 7.64
C CYS A 59 -14.76 -12.66 7.23
N GLN A 60 -15.69 -11.71 7.14
CA GLN A 60 -15.34 -10.30 6.94
C GLN A 60 -14.59 -9.79 8.18
N GLY A 61 -13.38 -9.25 7.96
CA GLY A 61 -12.49 -8.82 9.04
C GLY A 61 -11.64 -9.95 9.66
N GLY A 62 -11.76 -11.19 9.19
CA GLY A 62 -10.85 -12.28 9.56
C GLY A 62 -9.43 -12.03 9.02
N VAL A 63 -8.43 -12.35 9.82
CA VAL A 63 -7.01 -12.11 9.48
C VAL A 63 -6.59 -12.81 8.19
N ILE A 64 -7.07 -14.04 7.96
CA ILE A 64 -6.73 -14.85 6.79
C ILE A 64 -7.66 -14.62 5.59
N SER A 65 -8.83 -14.04 5.78
CA SER A 65 -9.85 -13.89 4.72
C SER A 65 -9.35 -13.17 3.47
N PRO A 66 -8.56 -12.08 3.56
CA PRO A 66 -8.01 -11.44 2.36
C PRO A 66 -7.06 -12.35 1.57
N LEU A 67 -6.31 -13.22 2.25
CA LEU A 67 -5.44 -14.20 1.60
C LEU A 67 -6.27 -15.26 0.87
N LEU A 68 -7.32 -15.79 1.51
CA LEU A 68 -8.19 -16.80 0.92
C LEU A 68 -8.95 -16.26 -0.30
N ALA A 69 -9.43 -15.01 -0.23
CA ALA A 69 -10.03 -14.33 -1.37
C ALA A 69 -9.03 -14.17 -2.52
N ASN A 70 -7.79 -13.77 -2.22
CA ASN A 70 -6.74 -13.66 -3.24
C ASN A 70 -6.40 -15.02 -3.87
N ILE A 71 -6.38 -16.12 -3.10
CA ILE A 71 -6.18 -17.47 -3.62
C ILE A 71 -7.32 -17.88 -4.55
N ALA A 72 -8.56 -17.59 -4.17
CA ALA A 72 -9.71 -17.90 -5.01
C ALA A 72 -9.75 -17.10 -6.31
N LEU A 73 -9.39 -15.82 -6.28
CA LEU A 73 -9.39 -14.91 -7.42
C LEU A 73 -8.11 -14.98 -8.28
N ASN A 74 -7.12 -15.76 -7.84
CA ASN A 74 -5.87 -15.88 -8.60
C ASN A 74 -6.14 -16.40 -10.02
N GLY A 75 -5.55 -15.73 -11.01
CA GLY A 75 -5.74 -16.05 -12.43
C GLY A 75 -6.85 -15.24 -13.13
N ILE A 76 -7.64 -14.41 -12.43
CA ILE A 76 -8.62 -13.53 -13.06
C ILE A 76 -7.95 -12.52 -14.00
N GLU A 77 -6.74 -12.11 -13.68
CA GLU A 77 -5.91 -11.22 -14.47
C GLU A 77 -5.59 -11.79 -15.86
N ASP A 78 -5.64 -13.11 -16.00
CA ASP A 78 -5.34 -13.82 -17.24
C ASP A 78 -6.50 -13.80 -18.23
N CYS A 79 -7.71 -13.38 -17.79
CA CYS A 79 -8.85 -13.19 -18.67
C CYS A 79 -8.56 -12.15 -19.77
N HIS A 80 -7.65 -11.21 -19.51
CA HIS A 80 -7.25 -10.18 -20.49
C HIS A 80 -5.74 -10.09 -20.62
N GLN A 81 -5.19 -10.96 -21.46
CA GLN A 81 -3.77 -10.99 -21.78
C GLN A 81 -3.51 -10.46 -23.18
N VAL A 82 -2.37 -9.80 -23.36
CA VAL A 82 -1.86 -9.37 -24.66
C VAL A 82 -0.39 -9.77 -24.79
N LYS A 83 0.03 -10.04 -26.01
CA LYS A 83 1.45 -10.24 -26.32
C LYS A 83 2.08 -8.86 -26.60
N ASP A 84 3.25 -8.60 -26.03
CA ASP A 84 4.04 -7.42 -26.36
C ASP A 84 4.85 -7.65 -27.67
N THR A 85 5.59 -6.63 -28.09
CA THR A 85 6.44 -6.68 -29.28
C THR A 85 7.52 -7.75 -29.24
N GLN A 86 7.81 -8.30 -28.05
CA GLN A 86 8.77 -9.39 -27.83
C GLN A 86 8.06 -10.73 -27.56
N ASN A 87 6.80 -10.86 -27.97
CA ASN A 87 5.96 -12.06 -27.78
C ASN A 87 5.71 -12.47 -26.30
N ARG A 88 6.04 -11.60 -25.34
CA ARG A 88 5.80 -11.86 -23.91
C ARG A 88 4.34 -11.57 -23.58
N VAL A 89 3.72 -12.52 -22.88
CA VAL A 89 2.35 -12.35 -22.39
C VAL A 89 2.33 -11.35 -21.24
N LYS A 90 1.44 -10.37 -21.34
CA LYS A 90 1.21 -9.37 -20.30
C LYS A 90 -0.29 -9.29 -19.98
N SER A 91 -0.63 -9.37 -18.72
CA SER A 91 -1.96 -9.04 -18.27
C SER A 91 -2.20 -7.52 -18.41
N ARG A 92 -3.40 -7.15 -18.82
CA ARG A 92 -3.90 -5.78 -18.83
C ARG A 92 -4.92 -5.54 -17.71
N CYS A 93 -4.70 -6.18 -16.58
CA CYS A 93 -5.47 -6.01 -15.37
C CYS A 93 -4.59 -5.47 -14.24
N VAL A 94 -5.16 -4.62 -13.40
CA VAL A 94 -4.61 -4.27 -12.10
C VAL A 94 -5.66 -4.63 -11.07
N ARG A 95 -5.30 -5.50 -10.13
CA ARG A 95 -6.17 -5.99 -9.07
C ARG A 95 -5.57 -5.72 -7.69
N TYR A 96 -6.42 -5.34 -6.77
CA TYR A 96 -6.14 -5.26 -5.35
C TYR A 96 -7.31 -5.90 -4.58
N ALA A 97 -7.11 -7.11 -4.07
CA ALA A 97 -8.17 -7.96 -3.52
C ALA A 97 -9.30 -8.17 -4.54
N ASP A 98 -10.50 -7.73 -4.24
CA ASP A 98 -11.69 -7.77 -5.09
C ASP A 98 -11.88 -6.52 -5.98
N ASP A 99 -11.13 -5.43 -5.71
CA ASP A 99 -11.12 -4.26 -6.57
C ASP A 99 -10.22 -4.49 -7.78
N MET A 100 -10.74 -4.29 -9.00
CA MET A 100 -9.94 -4.48 -10.21
C MET A 100 -10.36 -3.62 -11.38
N VAL A 101 -9.39 -3.32 -12.23
CA VAL A 101 -9.58 -2.58 -13.46
C VAL A 101 -8.86 -3.28 -14.62
N PHE A 102 -9.53 -3.35 -15.77
CA PHE A 102 -8.96 -3.88 -17.00
C PHE A 102 -8.78 -2.75 -18.03
N PHE A 103 -7.63 -2.73 -18.67
CA PHE A 103 -7.28 -1.72 -19.67
C PHE A 103 -7.60 -2.24 -21.07
N LEU A 104 -8.57 -1.65 -21.73
CA LEU A 104 -9.05 -2.02 -23.05
C LEU A 104 -8.44 -1.10 -24.12
N SER A 105 -7.94 -1.68 -25.19
CA SER A 105 -7.62 -0.96 -26.43
C SER A 105 -8.89 -0.74 -27.24
N PRO A 106 -8.88 0.16 -28.23
CA PRO A 106 -10.04 0.38 -29.09
C PRO A 106 -10.57 -0.89 -29.80
N LYS A 107 -9.67 -1.83 -30.08
CA LYS A 107 -9.99 -3.10 -30.75
C LYS A 107 -10.52 -4.19 -29.80
N ASP A 108 -10.39 -4.01 -28.50
CA ASP A 108 -10.80 -5.02 -27.54
C ASP A 108 -12.32 -5.01 -27.37
N ASN A 109 -12.95 -6.18 -27.43
CA ASN A 109 -14.39 -6.31 -27.18
C ASN A 109 -14.63 -6.47 -25.65
N ALA A 110 -15.32 -5.50 -25.06
CA ALA A 110 -15.61 -5.50 -23.63
C ALA A 110 -16.62 -6.60 -23.24
N GLU A 111 -17.58 -6.93 -24.10
CA GLU A 111 -18.59 -7.95 -23.84
C GLU A 111 -17.94 -9.35 -23.77
N GLN A 112 -17.08 -9.66 -24.74
CA GLN A 112 -16.33 -10.93 -24.73
C GLN A 112 -15.43 -11.05 -23.50
N LEU A 113 -14.83 -9.93 -23.04
CA LEU A 113 -14.05 -9.95 -21.81
C LEU A 113 -14.94 -10.20 -20.60
N LEU A 114 -16.10 -9.55 -20.52
CA LEU A 114 -17.06 -9.76 -19.44
C LEU A 114 -17.56 -11.21 -19.40
N GLU A 115 -17.82 -11.83 -20.54
CA GLU A 115 -18.19 -13.25 -20.62
C GLU A 115 -17.11 -14.17 -20.05
N LYS A 116 -15.83 -13.94 -20.41
CA LYS A 116 -14.69 -14.69 -19.85
C LYS A 116 -14.58 -14.53 -18.34
N ILE A 117 -14.74 -13.30 -17.86
CA ILE A 117 -14.70 -12.99 -16.43
C ILE A 117 -15.88 -13.65 -15.72
N ASN A 118 -17.10 -13.57 -16.27
CA ASN A 118 -18.28 -14.22 -15.71
C ASN A 118 -18.10 -15.73 -15.59
N LYS A 119 -17.56 -16.38 -16.61
CA LYS A 119 -17.25 -17.81 -16.57
C LYS A 119 -16.23 -18.12 -15.46
N PHE A 120 -15.16 -17.34 -15.38
CA PHE A 120 -14.14 -17.49 -14.34
C PHE A 120 -14.73 -17.34 -12.92
N LEU A 121 -15.60 -16.34 -12.71
CA LEU A 121 -16.24 -16.08 -11.43
C LEU A 121 -17.29 -17.13 -11.08
N ALA A 122 -18.09 -17.59 -12.04
CA ALA A 122 -19.12 -18.60 -11.83
C ALA A 122 -18.55 -19.91 -11.29
N GLU A 123 -17.39 -20.37 -11.78
CA GLU A 123 -16.67 -21.53 -11.25
C GLU A 123 -16.29 -21.39 -9.76
N ARG A 124 -16.31 -20.17 -9.24
CA ARG A 124 -15.94 -19.79 -7.86
C ARG A 124 -17.14 -19.41 -6.99
N GLY A 125 -18.36 -19.57 -7.53
CA GLY A 125 -19.60 -19.16 -6.86
C GLY A 125 -19.82 -17.65 -6.83
N LEU A 126 -19.09 -16.90 -7.66
CA LEU A 126 -19.09 -15.45 -7.68
C LEU A 126 -19.82 -14.89 -8.90
N LYS A 127 -20.25 -13.65 -8.81
CA LYS A 127 -20.92 -12.90 -9.90
C LYS A 127 -20.34 -11.49 -9.99
N ILE A 128 -20.39 -10.93 -11.19
CA ILE A 128 -20.16 -9.51 -11.42
C ILE A 128 -21.34 -8.71 -10.84
N SER A 129 -21.04 -7.58 -10.20
CA SER A 129 -22.04 -6.59 -9.83
C SER A 129 -22.36 -5.73 -11.05
N GLU A 130 -23.49 -6.04 -11.75
CA GLU A 130 -23.91 -5.29 -12.96
C GLU A 130 -24.09 -3.80 -12.69
N LYS A 131 -24.56 -3.44 -11.49
CA LYS A 131 -24.81 -2.04 -11.11
C LYS A 131 -23.55 -1.20 -10.96
N LYS A 132 -22.42 -1.83 -10.62
CA LYS A 132 -21.16 -1.15 -10.35
C LYS A 132 -20.12 -1.38 -11.44
N THR A 133 -20.26 -2.44 -12.23
CA THR A 133 -19.36 -2.73 -13.36
C THR A 133 -19.68 -1.82 -14.52
N LYS A 134 -18.67 -1.10 -15.02
CA LYS A 134 -18.84 -0.13 -16.12
C LYS A 134 -17.61 -0.05 -16.99
N VAL A 135 -17.84 0.25 -18.27
CA VAL A 135 -16.80 0.56 -19.25
C VAL A 135 -16.81 2.06 -19.51
N ILE A 136 -15.70 2.72 -19.25
CA ILE A 136 -15.55 4.16 -19.38
C ILE A 136 -14.36 4.50 -20.27
N ALA A 137 -14.38 5.68 -20.90
CA ALA A 137 -13.23 6.19 -21.62
C ALA A 137 -12.14 6.63 -20.63
N ALA A 138 -10.87 6.41 -20.96
CA ALA A 138 -9.76 6.87 -20.10
C ALA A 138 -9.71 8.40 -19.97
N THR A 139 -10.35 9.13 -20.91
CA THR A 139 -10.49 10.59 -20.89
C THR A 139 -11.56 11.10 -19.93
N ASP A 140 -12.55 10.27 -19.58
CA ASP A 140 -13.58 10.63 -18.60
C ASP A 140 -13.06 10.48 -17.18
N GLY A 141 -12.00 9.67 -17.01
CA GLY A 141 -11.37 9.37 -15.74
C GLY A 141 -12.10 8.30 -14.94
N PHE A 142 -11.38 7.69 -14.01
CA PHE A 142 -11.91 6.66 -13.11
C PHE A 142 -11.25 6.75 -11.74
N ASP A 143 -11.97 6.27 -10.74
CA ASP A 143 -11.48 6.19 -9.37
C ASP A 143 -11.05 4.76 -9.04
N PHE A 144 -9.84 4.60 -8.52
CA PHE A 144 -9.34 3.31 -8.09
C PHE A 144 -8.49 3.48 -6.83
N LEU A 145 -8.80 2.72 -5.78
CA LEU A 145 -8.10 2.74 -4.49
C LEU A 145 -7.93 4.15 -3.89
N GLY A 146 -8.96 5.00 -4.02
CA GLY A 146 -8.94 6.35 -3.48
C GLY A 146 -8.15 7.38 -4.30
N TRP A 147 -7.76 7.02 -5.51
CA TRP A 147 -7.11 7.86 -6.49
C TRP A 147 -8.03 8.07 -7.70
N HIS A 148 -8.02 9.25 -8.25
CA HIS A 148 -8.65 9.56 -9.53
C HIS A 148 -7.60 9.57 -10.63
N PHE A 149 -7.83 8.81 -11.70
CA PHE A 149 -6.96 8.68 -12.85
C PHE A 149 -7.65 9.19 -14.11
N VAL A 150 -6.97 9.99 -14.90
CA VAL A 150 -7.52 10.54 -16.16
C VAL A 150 -6.43 10.70 -17.20
N VAL A 151 -6.78 10.48 -18.45
CA VAL A 151 -5.97 10.86 -19.60
C VAL A 151 -6.52 12.17 -20.16
N GLN A 152 -5.75 13.24 -20.05
CA GLN A 152 -6.15 14.56 -20.56
C GLN A 152 -6.21 14.57 -22.10
N GLN A 153 -6.93 15.54 -22.68
CA GLN A 153 -7.05 15.70 -24.14
C GLN A 153 -5.71 15.87 -24.87
N ASN A 154 -4.68 16.35 -24.18
CA ASN A 154 -3.31 16.41 -24.69
C ASN A 154 -2.54 15.09 -24.61
N GLY A 155 -3.19 13.98 -24.20
CA GLY A 155 -2.61 12.65 -24.05
C GLY A 155 -1.79 12.46 -22.76
N LYS A 156 -1.68 13.49 -21.90
CA LYS A 156 -0.96 13.37 -20.62
C LYS A 156 -1.80 12.64 -19.61
N PHE A 157 -1.16 11.70 -18.92
CA PHE A 157 -1.75 11.00 -17.77
C PHE A 157 -1.68 11.88 -16.54
N LYS A 158 -2.79 11.96 -15.81
CA LYS A 158 -2.88 12.69 -14.54
C LYS A 158 -3.51 11.78 -13.48
N SER A 159 -2.99 11.84 -12.27
CA SER A 159 -3.59 11.21 -11.09
C SER A 159 -3.72 12.23 -9.97
N THR A 160 -4.85 12.19 -9.26
CA THR A 160 -5.15 13.05 -8.11
C THR A 160 -5.81 12.22 -7.02
N PRO A 161 -5.90 12.68 -5.77
CA PRO A 161 -6.80 12.05 -4.81
C PRO A 161 -8.24 12.07 -5.34
N SER A 162 -8.98 10.96 -5.18
CA SER A 162 -10.39 10.94 -5.56
C SER A 162 -11.21 11.85 -4.62
N GLU A 163 -12.31 12.39 -5.13
CA GLU A 163 -13.16 13.30 -4.35
C GLU A 163 -13.76 12.59 -3.13
N ASP A 164 -14.21 11.35 -3.28
CA ASP A 164 -14.78 10.56 -2.18
C ASP A 164 -13.75 10.29 -1.08
N ASN A 165 -12.51 9.95 -1.47
CA ASN A 165 -11.42 9.78 -0.51
C ASN A 165 -11.12 11.09 0.24
N PHE A 166 -11.05 12.21 -0.51
CA PHE A 166 -10.84 13.53 0.10
C PHE A 166 -11.97 13.92 1.06
N GLN A 167 -13.23 13.70 0.69
CA GLN A 167 -14.38 14.00 1.55
C GLN A 167 -14.40 13.12 2.82
N THR A 168 -14.04 11.85 2.69
CA THR A 168 -13.89 10.93 3.84
C THR A 168 -12.79 11.42 4.79
N PHE A 169 -11.64 11.81 4.25
CA PHE A 169 -10.55 12.41 5.01
C PHE A 169 -10.99 13.71 5.71
N ARG A 170 -11.67 14.60 4.98
CA ARG A 170 -12.22 15.86 5.53
C ARG A 170 -13.20 15.62 6.67
N LYS A 171 -14.10 14.63 6.52
CA LYS A 171 -15.05 14.25 7.59
C LYS A 171 -14.34 13.79 8.86
N LYS A 172 -13.27 12.98 8.74
CA LYS A 172 -12.45 12.53 9.88
C LYS A 172 -11.80 13.70 10.59
N ILE A 173 -11.21 14.65 9.87
CA ILE A 173 -10.61 15.86 10.44
C ILE A 173 -11.68 16.71 11.15
N LYS A 174 -12.80 16.97 10.48
CA LYS A 174 -13.91 17.77 11.04
C LYS A 174 -14.41 17.19 12.37
N LYS A 175 -14.53 15.86 12.46
CA LYS A 175 -14.94 15.16 13.68
C LYS A 175 -14.00 15.44 14.86
N ILE A 176 -12.68 15.46 14.63
CA ILE A 176 -11.69 15.74 15.68
C ILE A 176 -11.67 17.23 16.02
N VAL A 177 -11.62 18.12 15.02
CA VAL A 177 -11.56 19.57 15.24
C VAL A 177 -12.77 20.09 16.03
N ASN A 178 -13.96 19.57 15.72
CA ASN A 178 -15.21 19.99 16.37
C ASN A 178 -15.50 19.23 17.68
N ASN A 179 -14.65 18.31 18.13
CA ASN A 179 -14.88 17.58 19.36
C ASN A 179 -14.59 18.47 20.58
N SER A 180 -15.62 18.80 21.38
CA SER A 180 -15.50 19.64 22.56
C SER A 180 -14.73 18.99 23.72
N ASN A 181 -14.65 17.66 23.74
CA ASN A 181 -13.93 16.91 24.79
C ASN A 181 -12.41 16.95 24.64
N TYR A 182 -11.89 17.46 23.51
CA TYR A 182 -10.47 17.55 23.26
C TYR A 182 -10.02 19.01 23.25
N GLY A 183 -9.01 19.33 24.05
CA GLY A 183 -8.29 20.60 23.91
C GLY A 183 -7.37 20.62 22.68
N ALA A 184 -6.90 21.82 22.30
CA ALA A 184 -6.11 22.04 21.06
C ALA A 184 -4.89 21.12 20.93
N LYS A 185 -4.16 20.86 22.02
CA LYS A 185 -2.99 19.96 22.02
C LYS A 185 -3.36 18.52 21.65
N VAL A 186 -4.42 17.98 22.25
CA VAL A 186 -4.91 16.62 21.98
C VAL A 186 -5.43 16.51 20.55
N LYS A 187 -6.16 17.53 20.08
CA LYS A 187 -6.61 17.59 18.68
C LYS A 187 -5.43 17.54 17.71
N ALA A 188 -4.39 18.35 17.94
CA ALA A 188 -3.19 18.37 17.11
C ALA A 188 -2.51 17.00 17.07
N GLN A 189 -2.34 16.34 18.22
CA GLN A 189 -1.75 14.99 18.31
C GLN A 189 -2.58 13.94 17.56
N LYS A 190 -3.91 13.98 17.63
CA LYS A 190 -4.81 13.05 16.90
C LYS A 190 -4.86 13.33 15.40
N LEU A 191 -4.74 14.57 14.97
CA LEU A 191 -4.76 14.96 13.56
C LEU A 191 -3.46 14.60 12.83
N ALA A 192 -2.32 14.77 13.47
CA ALA A 192 -1.01 14.59 12.86
C ALA A 192 -0.84 13.23 12.15
N PRO A 193 -1.13 12.07 12.76
CA PRO A 193 -0.99 10.78 12.08
C PRO A 193 -1.97 10.61 10.91
N ILE A 194 -3.19 11.13 11.02
CA ILE A 194 -4.22 11.06 9.96
C ILE A 194 -3.77 11.88 8.74
N VAL A 195 -3.32 13.10 8.97
CA VAL A 195 -2.87 13.99 7.88
C VAL A 195 -1.58 13.46 7.25
N ARG A 196 -0.63 13.01 8.08
CA ARG A 196 0.62 12.41 7.58
C ARG A 196 0.34 11.16 6.74
N GLY A 197 -0.49 10.25 7.23
CA GLY A 197 -0.85 9.02 6.53
C GLY A 197 -1.52 9.31 5.17
N TRP A 198 -2.49 10.24 5.16
CA TRP A 198 -3.18 10.63 3.93
C TRP A 198 -2.22 11.29 2.91
N ARG A 199 -1.33 12.18 3.35
CA ARG A 199 -0.33 12.81 2.49
C ARG A 199 0.72 11.81 1.99
N GLN A 200 1.16 10.87 2.83
CA GLN A 200 2.09 9.80 2.43
C GLN A 200 1.47 8.88 1.37
N TYR A 201 0.20 8.56 1.53
CA TYR A 201 -0.52 7.73 0.55
C TYR A 201 -0.60 8.41 -0.82
N HIS A 202 -0.88 9.71 -0.85
CA HIS A 202 -1.06 10.47 -2.09
C HIS A 202 0.21 11.20 -2.59
N LYS A 203 1.38 10.96 -1.99
CA LYS A 203 2.61 11.70 -2.35
C LYS A 203 3.08 11.50 -3.80
N PHE A 204 2.56 10.50 -4.51
CA PHE A 204 2.93 10.17 -5.89
C PHE A 204 1.99 10.76 -6.94
N CYS A 205 0.97 11.51 -6.55
CA CYS A 205 0.01 12.10 -7.47
C CYS A 205 0.10 13.63 -7.51
N ASP A 206 -0.60 14.23 -8.46
CA ASP A 206 -0.75 15.68 -8.49
C ASP A 206 -1.64 16.15 -7.32
N MET A 207 -1.01 16.80 -6.36
CA MET A 207 -1.65 17.32 -5.15
C MET A 207 -2.02 18.81 -5.26
N SER A 208 -1.85 19.46 -6.40
CA SER A 208 -2.05 20.91 -6.54
C SER A 208 -3.44 21.35 -6.05
N GLY A 209 -4.49 20.71 -6.54
CA GLY A 209 -5.86 21.00 -6.12
C GLY A 209 -6.13 20.61 -4.65
N ALA A 210 -5.57 19.49 -4.18
CA ALA A 210 -5.73 19.06 -2.80
C ALA A 210 -4.98 19.97 -1.81
N LYS A 211 -3.81 20.52 -2.18
CA LYS A 211 -3.08 21.49 -1.34
C LYS A 211 -3.92 22.70 -0.99
N HIS A 212 -4.63 23.26 -1.96
CA HIS A 212 -5.53 24.40 -1.75
C HIS A 212 -6.66 24.04 -0.76
N LYS A 213 -7.33 22.91 -0.98
CA LYS A 213 -8.37 22.40 -0.09
C LYS A 213 -7.82 22.12 1.33
N LEU A 214 -6.62 21.58 1.46
CA LEU A 214 -5.95 21.33 2.74
C LEU A 214 -5.61 22.61 3.49
N TRP A 215 -5.24 23.67 2.79
CA TRP A 215 -4.99 24.97 3.40
C TRP A 215 -6.23 25.48 4.13
N PHE A 216 -7.40 25.44 3.51
CA PHE A 216 -8.66 25.84 4.16
C PHE A 216 -8.98 25.00 5.39
N ILE A 217 -8.74 23.69 5.33
CA ILE A 217 -8.98 22.79 6.47
C ILE A 217 -8.02 23.11 7.63
N SER A 218 -6.74 23.34 7.34
CA SER A 218 -5.74 23.69 8.35
C SER A 218 -6.02 25.06 8.96
N HIS A 219 -6.42 26.05 8.15
CA HIS A 219 -6.80 27.37 8.63
C HIS A 219 -8.04 27.33 9.55
N ARG A 220 -9.01 26.49 9.23
CA ARG A 220 -10.17 26.27 10.12
C ARG A 220 -9.74 25.62 11.45
N ALA A 221 -8.86 24.65 11.42
CA ALA A 221 -8.31 24.02 12.62
C ALA A 221 -7.53 25.05 13.46
N PHE A 222 -6.71 25.89 12.82
CA PHE A 222 -6.02 27.00 13.48
C PHE A 222 -6.98 27.92 14.22
N LYS A 223 -8.11 28.34 13.60
CA LYS A 223 -9.12 29.19 14.29
C LYS A 223 -9.67 28.55 15.55
N VAL A 224 -9.92 27.22 15.52
CA VAL A 224 -10.38 26.48 16.69
C VAL A 224 -9.29 26.42 17.76
N PHE A 225 -8.05 26.11 17.38
CA PHE A 225 -6.91 26.08 18.30
C PHE A 225 -6.68 27.46 18.96
N ASN A 226 -6.75 28.53 18.17
CA ASN A 226 -6.58 29.89 18.67
C ASN A 226 -7.63 30.26 19.72
N LYS A 227 -8.89 29.85 19.52
CA LYS A 227 -9.96 30.04 20.53
C LYS A 227 -9.66 29.24 21.81
N GLU A 228 -9.23 27.98 21.68
CA GLU A 228 -8.97 27.08 22.81
C GLU A 228 -7.68 27.41 23.58
N THR A 229 -6.72 28.08 22.95
CA THR A 229 -5.47 28.57 23.57
C THR A 229 -5.56 30.01 24.07
N LYS A 230 -6.78 30.53 24.31
CA LYS A 230 -7.03 31.90 24.75
C LYS A 230 -6.36 32.95 23.86
N GLN A 231 -6.48 32.80 22.56
CA GLN A 231 -5.93 33.66 21.50
C GLN A 231 -4.39 33.77 21.47
N ASN A 232 -3.70 32.81 22.04
CA ASN A 232 -2.24 32.72 21.87
C ASN A 232 -1.91 32.24 20.42
N ARG A 233 -1.62 33.22 19.56
CA ARG A 233 -1.37 32.99 18.14
C ARG A 233 -0.18 32.07 17.89
N TYR A 234 0.94 32.31 18.58
CA TYR A 234 2.16 31.53 18.43
C TYR A 234 1.92 30.05 18.75
N THR A 235 1.33 29.75 19.90
CA THR A 235 0.99 28.38 20.31
C THR A 235 0.03 27.73 19.30
N SER A 236 -0.93 28.48 18.79
CA SER A 236 -1.90 27.98 17.81
C SER A 236 -1.27 27.65 16.46
N GLU A 237 -0.30 28.44 16.00
CA GLU A 237 0.47 28.18 14.78
C GLU A 237 1.34 26.92 14.93
N VAL A 238 2.03 26.74 16.05
CA VAL A 238 2.81 25.53 16.35
C VAL A 238 1.91 24.28 16.35
N LEU A 239 0.76 24.35 17.02
CA LEU A 239 -0.19 23.24 17.03
C LEU A 239 -0.78 22.94 15.65
N ALA A 240 -1.05 23.96 14.84
CA ALA A 240 -1.52 23.78 13.47
C ALA A 240 -0.44 23.13 12.58
N GLN A 241 0.81 23.52 12.70
CA GLN A 241 1.92 22.88 12.01
C GLN A 241 2.10 21.41 12.44
N GLN A 242 1.99 21.14 13.74
CA GLN A 242 2.02 19.77 14.27
C GLN A 242 0.86 18.93 13.73
N ALA A 243 -0.36 19.48 13.68
CA ALA A 243 -1.56 18.79 13.20
C ALA A 243 -1.52 18.51 11.70
N PHE A 244 -0.89 19.38 10.91
CA PHE A 244 -0.82 19.30 9.44
C PHE A 244 0.63 19.16 8.93
N PRO A 245 1.36 18.11 9.32
CA PRO A 245 2.75 17.93 8.94
C PRO A 245 2.88 17.85 7.42
N THR A 246 3.93 18.47 6.90
CA THR A 246 4.31 18.37 5.49
C THR A 246 4.92 17.00 5.19
N VAL A 247 4.78 16.56 3.94
CA VAL A 247 5.38 15.33 3.42
C VAL A 247 6.08 15.70 2.12
N SER A 248 7.31 15.25 1.98
CA SER A 248 8.07 15.42 0.74
C SER A 248 7.41 14.65 -0.40
N TYR A 249 7.24 15.32 -1.53
CA TYR A 249 6.84 14.63 -2.76
C TYR A 249 7.98 13.75 -3.24
N SER A 250 7.62 12.57 -3.72
CA SER A 250 8.55 11.72 -4.42
C SER A 250 8.23 11.77 -5.91
N GLU A 251 9.07 12.43 -6.67
CA GLU A 251 9.06 12.38 -8.14
C GLU A 251 9.70 11.09 -8.66
N ASN A 252 10.20 10.25 -7.76
CA ASN A 252 10.83 8.99 -8.14
C ASN A 252 9.83 8.11 -8.86
N ALA A 253 10.05 7.91 -10.13
CA ALA A 253 9.32 6.95 -10.92
C ALA A 253 9.37 5.57 -10.26
N HIS A 254 8.27 4.83 -10.35
CA HIS A 254 8.24 3.45 -9.88
C HIS A 254 9.33 2.64 -10.60
N ILE A 255 10.30 2.15 -9.85
CA ILE A 255 11.31 1.24 -10.38
C ILE A 255 10.65 -0.12 -10.55
N LYS A 256 10.50 -0.55 -11.80
CA LYS A 256 9.93 -1.88 -12.11
C LYS A 256 10.74 -2.99 -11.44
N VAL A 257 10.03 -4.04 -11.05
CA VAL A 257 10.67 -5.28 -10.62
C VAL A 257 11.43 -5.88 -11.81
N LYS A 258 12.65 -6.34 -11.58
CA LYS A 258 13.52 -6.89 -12.64
C LYS A 258 13.01 -8.28 -13.07
N GLY A 259 12.73 -8.43 -14.36
CA GLY A 259 12.28 -9.71 -14.92
C GLY A 259 10.97 -10.21 -14.28
N ASN A 260 10.91 -11.48 -13.97
CA ASN A 260 9.77 -12.16 -13.36
C ASN A 260 9.94 -12.34 -11.83
N LYS A 261 10.74 -11.49 -11.20
CA LYS A 261 10.97 -11.56 -9.75
C LYS A 261 9.68 -11.37 -8.94
N SER A 262 9.54 -12.18 -7.91
CA SER A 262 8.43 -12.15 -6.96
C SER A 262 8.98 -11.99 -5.54
N PRO A 263 8.29 -11.32 -4.60
CA PRO A 263 8.71 -11.25 -3.20
C PRO A 263 8.88 -12.63 -2.54
N PHE A 264 8.38 -13.68 -3.17
CA PHE A 264 8.43 -15.07 -2.70
C PHE A 264 9.38 -15.95 -3.52
N ASP A 265 10.25 -15.37 -4.36
CA ASP A 265 11.19 -16.12 -5.22
C ASP A 265 12.48 -16.53 -4.51
N GLY A 266 12.62 -16.22 -3.22
CA GLY A 266 13.78 -16.54 -2.40
C GLY A 266 15.02 -15.66 -2.64
N ASP A 267 14.97 -14.69 -3.57
CA ASP A 267 16.09 -13.76 -3.79
C ASP A 267 16.06 -12.62 -2.73
N LEU A 268 16.41 -12.98 -1.51
CA LEU A 268 16.40 -12.08 -0.37
C LEU A 268 17.35 -10.88 -0.57
N VAL A 269 18.44 -11.05 -1.26
CA VAL A 269 19.42 -9.99 -1.55
C VAL A 269 18.79 -8.93 -2.43
N TYR A 270 18.21 -9.32 -3.55
CA TYR A 270 17.53 -8.39 -4.45
C TYR A 270 16.41 -7.61 -3.75
N TRP A 271 15.58 -8.31 -2.96
CA TRP A 271 14.46 -7.67 -2.28
C TRP A 271 14.92 -6.77 -1.14
N SER A 272 15.98 -7.13 -0.41
CA SER A 272 16.58 -6.28 0.61
C SER A 272 17.15 -4.98 0.00
N GLU A 273 17.92 -5.07 -1.08
CA GLU A 273 18.45 -3.92 -1.80
C GLU A 273 17.32 -3.01 -2.32
N ARG A 274 16.28 -3.61 -2.90
CA ARG A 274 15.11 -2.90 -3.41
C ARG A 274 14.36 -2.16 -2.30
N ASN A 275 14.22 -2.78 -1.14
CA ASN A 275 13.47 -2.29 0.01
C ASN A 275 14.28 -1.37 0.92
N SER A 276 15.58 -1.23 0.71
CA SER A 276 16.46 -0.38 1.52
C SER A 276 15.99 1.07 1.64
N LYS A 277 15.23 1.56 0.67
CA LYS A 277 14.61 2.89 0.69
C LYS A 277 13.53 3.07 1.78
N PHE A 278 13.06 1.99 2.40
CA PHE A 278 12.10 2.05 3.50
C PHE A 278 12.76 2.27 4.87
N TYR A 279 14.07 2.08 4.96
CA TYR A 279 14.83 2.49 6.13
C TYR A 279 14.89 4.01 6.25
N ASP A 280 15.27 4.50 7.41
CA ASP A 280 15.60 5.92 7.59
C ASP A 280 16.77 6.34 6.67
N GLY A 281 16.87 7.65 6.40
CA GLY A 281 17.82 8.15 5.40
C GLY A 281 19.29 7.85 5.74
N THR A 282 19.64 7.72 7.01
CA THR A 282 21.01 7.42 7.46
C THR A 282 21.32 5.95 7.25
N THR A 283 20.42 5.07 7.67
CA THR A 283 20.55 3.61 7.46
C THR A 283 20.58 3.27 5.97
N ALA A 284 19.68 3.85 5.16
CA ALA A 284 19.67 3.62 3.71
C ALA A 284 20.97 4.05 3.03
N LYS A 285 21.55 5.19 3.43
CA LYS A 285 22.84 5.65 2.90
C LYS A 285 23.99 4.73 3.30
N GLN A 286 24.01 4.26 4.54
CA GLN A 286 25.05 3.36 5.03
C GLN A 286 24.97 1.99 4.39
N LEU A 287 23.78 1.42 4.23
CA LEU A 287 23.55 0.18 3.49
C LEU A 287 24.09 0.28 2.06
N LYS A 288 23.80 1.38 1.37
CA LYS A 288 24.31 1.62 0.03
C LYS A 288 25.83 1.73 0.00
N LYS A 289 26.43 2.46 0.95
CA LYS A 289 27.90 2.62 1.09
C LYS A 289 28.60 1.28 1.29
N GLN A 290 28.00 0.36 2.06
CA GLN A 290 28.51 -0.98 2.36
C GLN A 290 28.07 -2.04 1.33
N ASN A 291 27.41 -1.64 0.24
CA ASN A 291 26.88 -2.56 -0.76
C ASN A 291 26.02 -3.68 -0.16
N HIS A 292 25.19 -3.30 0.84
CA HIS A 292 24.34 -4.21 1.62
C HIS A 292 25.07 -5.39 2.27
N THR A 293 26.30 -5.16 2.69
CA THR A 293 27.14 -6.16 3.37
C THR A 293 27.33 -5.74 4.81
N CYS A 294 27.17 -6.68 5.76
CA CYS A 294 27.41 -6.45 7.17
C CYS A 294 28.86 -6.09 7.42
N GLY A 295 29.09 -4.97 8.09
CA GLY A 295 30.46 -4.51 8.36
C GLY A 295 31.21 -5.33 9.42
N HIS A 296 30.55 -6.26 10.11
CA HIS A 296 31.16 -7.14 11.09
C HIS A 296 31.49 -8.52 10.51
N CYS A 297 30.48 -9.24 9.98
CA CYS A 297 30.66 -10.61 9.51
C CYS A 297 30.89 -10.75 8.00
N GLY A 298 30.74 -9.67 7.21
CA GLY A 298 30.92 -9.69 5.77
C GLY A 298 29.78 -10.36 4.96
N LEU A 299 28.73 -10.86 5.62
CA LEU A 299 27.58 -11.46 4.95
C LEU A 299 26.58 -10.39 4.50
N LYS A 300 25.72 -10.75 3.53
CA LYS A 300 24.68 -9.83 3.04
C LYS A 300 23.62 -9.55 4.08
N LEU A 301 23.32 -8.27 4.24
CA LEU A 301 22.20 -7.79 5.05
C LEU A 301 20.90 -8.02 4.29
N THR A 302 20.09 -8.97 4.73
CA THR A 302 18.81 -9.33 4.13
C THR A 302 17.64 -8.91 5.02
N SER A 303 16.41 -9.12 4.54
CA SER A 303 15.20 -8.82 5.31
C SER A 303 14.87 -9.84 6.40
N GLU A 304 15.66 -10.89 6.53
CA GLU A 304 15.45 -11.95 7.54
C GLU A 304 15.86 -11.50 8.94
N GLU A 305 16.77 -10.54 9.01
CA GLU A 305 17.26 -10.00 10.28
C GLU A 305 17.24 -8.46 10.26
N LYS A 306 17.02 -7.86 11.41
CA LYS A 306 17.06 -6.41 11.53
C LYS A 306 18.46 -5.89 11.31
N VAL A 307 18.52 -4.71 10.69
CA VAL A 307 19.77 -3.96 10.49
C VAL A 307 19.91 -2.94 11.61
N HIS A 308 21.05 -2.96 12.28
CA HIS A 308 21.44 -1.98 13.27
C HIS A 308 22.55 -1.07 12.75
N LEU A 309 22.47 0.23 13.05
CA LEU A 309 23.60 1.16 12.89
C LEU A 309 24.41 1.13 14.19
N HIS A 310 25.64 0.64 14.09
CA HIS A 310 26.59 0.59 15.20
C HIS A 310 27.55 1.78 15.12
N HIS A 311 27.79 2.44 16.26
CA HIS A 311 28.74 3.51 16.41
C HIS A 311 30.15 2.91 16.69
N ILE A 312 31.06 3.11 15.76
CA ILE A 312 32.40 2.48 15.80
C ILE A 312 33.19 2.93 17.03
N ASP A 313 33.09 4.19 17.40
CA ASP A 313 33.76 4.77 18.58
C ASP A 313 33.00 4.53 19.90
N GLY A 314 31.81 3.90 19.83
CA GLY A 314 30.96 3.67 20.99
C GLY A 314 30.21 4.91 21.51
N ASN A 315 30.41 6.08 20.91
CA ASN A 315 29.70 7.31 21.26
C ASN A 315 28.39 7.41 20.46
N HIS A 316 27.25 7.19 21.12
CA HIS A 316 25.92 7.24 20.50
C HIS A 316 25.48 8.62 20.01
N ASP A 317 26.17 9.70 20.43
CA ASP A 317 25.90 11.06 19.97
C ASP A 317 26.67 11.40 18.67
N ASN A 318 27.63 10.59 18.28
CA ASN A 318 28.44 10.79 17.09
C ASN A 318 27.84 10.15 15.83
N TRP A 319 26.93 10.86 15.19
CA TRP A 319 26.24 10.43 13.97
C TRP A 319 26.99 10.73 12.67
N LYS A 320 28.30 10.99 12.74
CA LYS A 320 29.11 11.21 11.52
C LYS A 320 29.09 9.93 10.65
N PRO A 321 28.92 10.05 9.32
CA PRO A 321 28.80 8.88 8.42
C PRO A 321 29.98 7.91 8.46
N ASN A 322 31.16 8.37 8.85
CA ASN A 322 32.36 7.54 8.98
C ASN A 322 32.43 6.79 10.32
N ASN A 323 31.60 7.19 11.29
CA ASN A 323 31.50 6.55 12.59
C ASN A 323 30.38 5.49 12.62
N LEU A 324 29.61 5.36 11.55
CA LEU A 324 28.48 4.46 11.49
C LEU A 324 28.78 3.27 10.59
N ILE A 325 28.35 2.10 11.03
CA ILE A 325 28.44 0.86 10.29
C ILE A 325 27.12 0.07 10.41
N ALA A 326 26.59 -0.38 9.28
CA ALA A 326 25.39 -1.22 9.25
C ALA A 326 25.80 -2.68 9.50
N ILE A 327 25.17 -3.31 10.47
CA ILE A 327 25.44 -4.69 10.89
C ILE A 327 24.14 -5.43 11.18
N HIS A 328 24.18 -6.77 11.22
CA HIS A 328 23.06 -7.58 11.69
C HIS A 328 22.78 -7.33 13.18
N GLU A 329 21.54 -7.53 13.60
CA GLU A 329 21.16 -7.48 15.03
C GLU A 329 22.03 -8.45 15.87
N SER A 330 22.18 -9.69 15.39
CA SER A 330 23.04 -10.69 16.02
C SER A 330 24.52 -10.27 16.13
N CYS A 331 25.06 -9.63 15.11
CA CYS A 331 26.41 -9.08 15.13
C CYS A 331 26.54 -7.91 16.12
N HIS A 332 25.52 -7.06 16.19
CA HIS A 332 25.48 -5.97 17.15
C HIS A 332 25.51 -6.51 18.61
N ASP A 333 24.68 -7.49 18.90
CA ASP A 333 24.62 -8.13 20.22
C ASP A 333 25.94 -8.81 20.58
N TYR A 334 26.56 -9.50 19.61
CA TYR A 334 27.88 -10.13 19.81
C TYR A 334 28.96 -9.12 20.20
N ILE A 335 29.03 -7.97 19.51
CA ILE A 335 30.00 -6.91 19.82
C ILE A 335 29.81 -6.39 21.25
N HIS A 336 28.55 -6.18 21.66
CA HIS A 336 28.25 -5.69 23.01
C HIS A 336 28.49 -6.72 24.09
N MET A 337 28.23 -8.02 23.84
CA MET A 337 28.54 -9.09 24.77
C MET A 337 30.06 -9.28 24.96
N SER A 338 30.82 -9.15 23.88
CA SER A 338 32.27 -9.26 23.93
C SER A 338 32.91 -8.11 24.73
N LYS A 339 32.41 -6.90 24.61
CA LYS A 339 32.85 -5.75 25.41
C LYS A 339 32.59 -5.97 26.91
N ARG A 340 31.42 -6.40 27.29
CA ARG A 340 31.05 -6.70 28.70
C ARG A 340 31.92 -7.79 29.32
N ARG A 341 32.30 -8.82 28.55
CA ARG A 341 33.20 -9.89 29.05
C ARG A 341 34.62 -9.37 29.32
N ASN A 342 35.11 -8.49 28.46
CA ASN A 342 36.46 -7.92 28.62
C ASN A 342 36.53 -6.90 29.78
N GLU A 343 35.43 -6.17 30.05
CA GLU A 343 35.32 -5.25 31.18
C GLU A 343 35.21 -5.94 32.53
N ASN A 344 34.72 -7.18 32.58
CA ASN A 344 34.61 -8.01 33.80
C ASN A 344 35.90 -8.82 34.08
N GLN A 345 36.91 -8.80 33.21
CA GLN A 345 38.19 -9.51 33.37
C GLN A 345 39.34 -8.56 33.70
N ASN A 346 39.12 -7.26 33.76
CA ASN A 346 40.02 -6.23 34.23
C ASN A 346 39.51 -5.64 35.56
#